data_c17195b60507941cb04437144d096ab7
#
_entry.id   c17195b60507941cb04437144d096ab7
#
_cell.length_a   1.000
_cell.length_b   1.000
_cell.length_c   1.000
_cell.angle_alpha   90.00
_cell.angle_beta   90.00
_cell.angle_gamma   90.00
#
_symmetry.space_group_name_H-M   'P 1'
#
loop_
_entity.id
_entity.type
_entity.pdbx_description
1 polymer ?
#
loop_
_entity_poly.entity_id
_entity_poly.type
_entity_poly.pdbx_seq_one_letter_code
_entity_poly.pdbx_strand_id
1 'polypeptide(L)'
;MALRKEKLDTKTVTGFRKAVAEAARLVEADPGKYRAVMVKKRLIPAPVAAGYKMVRFSLFGTADGLPPLPTESDVKRVGAWMLDHKMVKSVPSYEDIVWTP
;
A
#
# COMPACT_ATOMS: atom_id res chain seq x y z
N MET A 1 0.68 2.18 -4.45
CA MET A 1 0.03 2.36 -5.76
C MET A 1 0.06 3.83 -6.15
N ALA A 2 0.41 4.12 -7.38
CA ALA A 2 0.47 5.49 -7.90
C ALA A 2 -0.74 5.77 -8.80
N LEU A 3 -1.39 6.90 -8.61
CA LEU A 3 -2.53 7.36 -9.39
C LEU A 3 -2.25 8.77 -9.92
N ARG A 4 -2.82 9.10 -11.07
CA ARG A 4 -2.71 10.46 -11.60
C ARG A 4 -3.61 11.40 -10.82
N LYS A 5 -3.01 12.41 -10.20
CA LYS A 5 -3.68 13.33 -9.31
C LYS A 5 -4.82 14.11 -9.99
N GLU A 6 -4.66 14.50 -11.24
CA GLU A 6 -5.67 15.24 -12.01
C GLU A 6 -6.93 14.42 -12.34
N LYS A 7 -6.89 13.11 -12.15
CA LYS A 7 -8.03 12.21 -12.37
C LYS A 7 -8.67 11.70 -11.08
N LEU A 8 -8.22 12.22 -9.94
CA LEU A 8 -8.71 11.78 -8.63
C LEU A 8 -9.81 12.71 -8.12
N ASP A 9 -10.94 12.14 -7.75
CA ASP A 9 -11.92 12.81 -6.91
C ASP A 9 -11.94 12.16 -5.52
N THR A 10 -12.34 12.92 -4.51
CA THR A 10 -12.34 12.49 -3.12
C THR A 10 -13.21 11.26 -2.88
N LYS A 11 -14.37 11.19 -3.52
CA LYS A 11 -15.30 10.06 -3.39
C LYS A 11 -14.68 8.77 -3.89
N THR A 12 -14.09 8.79 -5.08
CA THR A 12 -13.45 7.63 -5.69
C THR A 12 -12.26 7.14 -4.87
N VAL A 13 -11.39 8.04 -4.45
CA VAL A 13 -10.22 7.67 -3.64
C VAL A 13 -10.64 7.12 -2.27
N THR A 14 -11.61 7.75 -1.62
CA THR A 14 -12.14 7.26 -0.34
C THR A 14 -12.76 5.87 -0.48
N GLY A 15 -13.54 5.65 -1.54
CA GLY A 15 -14.12 4.34 -1.83
C GLY A 15 -13.06 3.28 -2.09
N PHE A 16 -12.03 3.62 -2.84
CA PHE A 16 -10.90 2.73 -3.09
C PHE A 16 -10.14 2.38 -1.80
N ARG A 17 -9.84 3.35 -0.96
CA ARG A 17 -9.17 3.12 0.34
C ARG A 17 -9.99 2.20 1.24
N LYS A 18 -11.31 2.38 1.29
CA LYS A 18 -12.23 1.51 2.04
C LYS A 18 -12.21 0.08 1.49
N ALA A 19 -12.21 -0.08 0.18
CA ALA A 19 -12.14 -1.40 -0.46
C ALA A 19 -10.82 -2.11 -0.13
N VAL A 20 -9.69 -1.42 -0.15
CA VAL A 20 -8.38 -1.98 0.24
C VAL A 20 -8.39 -2.39 1.71
N ALA A 21 -8.93 -1.56 2.60
CA ALA A 21 -9.02 -1.87 4.03
C ALA A 21 -9.90 -3.10 4.29
N GLU A 22 -11.00 -3.24 3.57
CA GLU A 22 -11.88 -4.40 3.67
C GLU A 22 -11.19 -5.68 3.16
N ALA A 23 -10.51 -5.60 2.02
CA ALA A 23 -9.73 -6.71 1.49
C ALA A 23 -8.64 -7.16 2.49
N ALA A 24 -7.94 -6.23 3.11
CA ALA A 24 -6.93 -6.53 4.12
C ALA A 24 -7.53 -7.26 5.33
N ARG A 25 -8.70 -6.84 5.79
CA ARG A 25 -9.42 -7.53 6.88
C ARG A 25 -9.79 -8.95 6.53
N LEU A 26 -10.31 -9.17 5.32
CA LEU A 26 -10.68 -10.51 4.84
C LEU A 26 -9.46 -11.43 4.78
N VAL A 27 -8.35 -10.95 4.23
CA VAL A 27 -7.11 -11.73 4.14
C VAL A 27 -6.54 -12.04 5.53
N GLU A 28 -6.57 -11.09 6.45
CA GLU A 28 -6.07 -11.28 7.81
C GLU A 28 -6.92 -12.26 8.62
N ALA A 29 -8.24 -12.29 8.36
CA ALA A 29 -9.16 -13.22 9.02
C ALA A 29 -8.93 -14.69 8.61
N ASP A 30 -8.51 -14.94 7.36
CA ASP A 30 -8.25 -16.29 6.86
C ASP A 30 -7.05 -16.31 5.89
N PRO A 31 -5.82 -16.15 6.38
CA PRO A 31 -4.63 -16.06 5.53
C PRO A 31 -4.38 -17.35 4.73
N GLY A 32 -4.73 -18.51 5.29
CA GLY A 32 -4.54 -19.80 4.62
C GLY A 32 -5.35 -19.93 3.34
N LYS A 33 -6.61 -19.53 3.39
CA LYS A 33 -7.51 -19.53 2.22
C LYS A 33 -6.96 -18.66 1.09
N TYR A 34 -6.57 -17.43 1.40
CA TYR A 34 -6.10 -16.48 0.39
C TYR A 34 -4.72 -16.84 -0.14
N ARG A 35 -3.87 -17.43 0.69
CA ARG A 35 -2.57 -17.97 0.24
C ARG A 35 -2.78 -19.06 -0.81
N ALA A 36 -3.70 -19.99 -0.57
CA ALA A 36 -4.02 -21.03 -1.53
C ALA A 36 -4.50 -20.44 -2.87
N VAL A 37 -5.35 -19.40 -2.83
CA VAL A 37 -5.78 -18.69 -4.04
C VAL A 37 -4.61 -18.02 -4.75
N MET A 38 -3.69 -17.39 -4.02
CA MET A 38 -2.51 -16.74 -4.60
C MET A 38 -1.61 -17.75 -5.32
N VAL A 39 -1.41 -18.94 -4.73
CA VAL A 39 -0.65 -20.01 -5.38
C VAL A 39 -1.37 -20.50 -6.63
N LYS A 40 -2.67 -20.76 -6.55
CA LYS A 40 -3.48 -21.20 -7.68
C LYS A 40 -3.46 -20.20 -8.84
N LYS A 41 -3.48 -18.91 -8.54
CA LYS A 41 -3.41 -17.82 -9.52
C LYS A 41 -1.99 -17.49 -9.96
N ARG A 42 -0.99 -18.24 -9.49
CA ARG A 42 0.45 -18.03 -9.79
C ARG A 42 0.98 -16.65 -9.39
N LEU A 43 0.38 -16.04 -8.39
CA LEU A 43 0.84 -14.75 -7.85
C LEU A 43 2.03 -14.93 -6.93
N ILE A 44 2.13 -16.09 -6.26
CA ILE A 44 3.30 -16.50 -5.48
C ILE A 44 3.70 -17.94 -5.86
N PRO A 45 5.01 -18.24 -5.94
CA PRO A 45 5.47 -19.61 -6.21
C PRO A 45 5.09 -20.55 -5.08
N ALA A 46 4.64 -21.78 -5.43
CA ALA A 46 4.27 -22.78 -4.43
C ALA A 46 5.38 -23.09 -3.41
N PRO A 47 6.67 -23.20 -3.79
CA PRO A 47 7.74 -23.49 -2.83
C PRO A 47 7.91 -22.45 -1.72
N VAL A 48 7.57 -21.19 -1.99
CA VAL A 48 7.70 -20.08 -1.00
C VAL A 48 6.40 -19.78 -0.26
N ALA A 49 5.30 -20.43 -0.63
CA ALA A 49 4.00 -20.18 -0.03
C ALA A 49 3.97 -20.41 1.49
N ALA A 50 4.74 -21.38 1.98
CA ALA A 50 4.85 -21.67 3.41
C ALA A 50 5.44 -20.48 4.20
N GLY A 51 6.39 -19.76 3.61
CA GLY A 51 6.99 -18.57 4.23
C GLY A 51 6.00 -17.44 4.42
N TYR A 52 4.99 -17.33 3.60
CA TYR A 52 3.94 -16.32 3.73
C TYR A 52 3.06 -16.49 4.97
N LYS A 53 3.18 -17.58 5.70
CA LYS A 53 2.53 -17.71 7.01
C LYS A 53 2.98 -16.64 8.00
N MET A 54 4.20 -16.16 7.84
CA MET A 54 4.78 -15.15 8.72
C MET A 54 4.44 -13.71 8.29
N VAL A 55 3.93 -13.55 7.08
CA VAL A 55 3.51 -12.23 6.60
C VAL A 55 2.16 -11.88 7.21
N ARG A 56 2.15 -10.83 7.98
CA ARG A 56 0.91 -10.28 8.54
C ARG A 56 0.44 -9.13 7.66
N PHE A 57 -0.78 -9.25 7.19
CA PHE A 57 -1.48 -8.13 6.56
C PHE A 57 -2.06 -7.28 7.69
N SER A 58 -1.22 -6.44 8.30
CA SER A 58 -1.63 -5.67 9.46
C SER A 58 -2.81 -4.77 9.13
N LEU A 59 -3.81 -4.80 9.99
CA LEU A 59 -4.85 -3.80 9.98
C LEU A 59 -4.20 -2.44 10.30
N PHE A 60 -4.64 -1.44 9.57
CA PHE A 60 -4.09 -0.11 9.72
C PHE A 60 -4.50 0.47 11.07
N GLY A 61 -3.55 0.92 11.87
CA GLY A 61 -3.76 1.44 13.21
C GLY A 61 -4.36 2.84 13.26
N THR A 62 -5.19 3.19 12.26
CA THR A 62 -5.90 4.46 12.20
C THR A 62 -7.29 4.35 12.77
N ALA A 63 -7.82 5.45 13.34
CA ALA A 63 -9.14 5.47 13.97
C ALA A 63 -10.28 5.09 13.02
N ASP A 64 -10.13 5.38 11.74
CA ASP A 64 -11.12 5.04 10.70
C ASP A 64 -10.90 3.66 10.06
N GLY A 65 -9.86 2.92 10.48
CA GLY A 65 -9.52 1.62 9.92
C GLY A 65 -9.00 1.67 8.48
N LEU A 66 -8.70 2.84 7.96
CA LEU A 66 -8.17 3.02 6.61
C LEU A 66 -6.64 3.02 6.61
N PRO A 67 -6.00 2.69 5.45
CA PRO A 67 -4.55 2.80 5.35
C PRO A 67 -4.10 4.25 5.62
N PRO A 68 -3.06 4.44 6.46
CA PRO A 68 -2.54 5.77 6.71
C PRO A 68 -1.95 6.37 5.42
N LEU A 69 -2.06 7.67 5.29
CA LEU A 69 -1.37 8.39 4.22
C LEU A 69 0.11 8.55 4.58
N PRO A 70 1.02 8.55 3.58
CA PRO A 70 2.42 8.85 3.83
C PRO A 70 2.56 10.22 4.49
N THR A 71 3.47 10.34 5.45
CA THR A 71 3.77 11.63 6.09
C THR A 71 4.78 12.40 5.25
N GLU A 72 4.83 13.72 5.47
CA GLU A 72 5.85 14.56 4.83
C GLU A 72 7.27 14.10 5.19
N SER A 73 7.47 13.69 6.44
CA SER A 73 8.73 13.14 6.92
C SER A 73 9.13 11.87 6.16
N ASP A 74 8.18 10.95 5.93
CA ASP A 74 8.43 9.72 5.18
C ASP A 74 8.84 10.03 3.74
N VAL A 75 8.12 10.94 3.09
CA VAL A 75 8.41 11.35 1.70
C VAL A 75 9.79 12.01 1.61
N LYS A 76 10.14 12.87 2.54
CA LYS A 76 11.47 13.51 2.58
C LYS A 76 12.58 12.49 2.78
N ARG A 77 12.40 11.54 3.70
CA ARG A 77 13.39 10.50 3.98
C ARG A 77 13.64 9.61 2.77
N VAL A 78 12.59 9.11 2.14
CA VAL A 78 12.71 8.25 0.96
C VAL A 78 13.26 9.05 -0.22
N GLY A 79 12.80 10.28 -0.41
CA GLY A 79 13.30 11.16 -1.47
C GLY A 79 14.79 11.47 -1.33
N ALA A 80 15.26 11.74 -0.13
CA ALA A 80 16.68 11.97 0.15
C ALA A 80 17.52 10.73 -0.18
N TRP A 81 17.05 9.55 0.19
CA TRP A 81 17.71 8.29 -0.14
C TRP A 81 17.80 8.08 -1.67
N MET A 82 16.70 8.31 -2.38
CA MET A 82 16.66 8.17 -3.84
C MET A 82 17.58 9.17 -4.53
N LEU A 83 17.66 10.41 -4.02
CA LEU A 83 18.54 11.44 -4.54
C LEU A 83 20.01 11.06 -4.33
N ASP A 84 20.37 10.57 -3.15
CA ASP A 84 21.71 10.12 -2.80
C ASP A 84 22.17 8.95 -3.68
N HIS A 85 21.26 8.06 -4.05
CA HIS A 85 21.51 6.92 -4.94
C HIS A 85 21.32 7.25 -6.42
N LYS A 86 21.19 8.51 -6.77
CA LYS A 86 21.07 9.01 -8.15
C LYS A 86 19.88 8.42 -8.92
N MET A 87 18.82 8.03 -8.21
CA MET A 87 17.59 7.49 -8.81
C MET A 87 16.68 8.60 -9.31
N VAL A 88 16.77 9.79 -8.72
CA VAL A 88 16.05 11.00 -9.12
C VAL A 88 16.98 12.18 -9.17
N LYS A 89 16.62 13.20 -9.95
CA LYS A 89 17.40 14.45 -10.05
C LYS A 89 17.00 15.49 -9.00
N SER A 90 15.76 15.39 -8.55
CA SER A 90 15.20 16.26 -7.51
C SER A 90 14.07 15.54 -6.79
N VAL A 91 13.77 15.97 -5.57
CA VAL A 91 12.66 15.44 -4.78
C VAL A 91 11.44 16.35 -4.97
N PRO A 92 10.30 15.84 -5.48
CA PRO A 92 9.08 16.63 -5.58
C PRO A 92 8.55 17.06 -4.21
N SER A 93 7.74 18.09 -4.17
CA SER A 93 7.08 18.49 -2.92
C SER A 93 6.05 17.43 -2.48
N TYR A 94 5.79 17.39 -1.19
CA TYR A 94 4.80 16.47 -0.62
C TYR A 94 3.42 16.65 -1.26
N GLU A 95 2.99 17.88 -1.46
CA GLU A 95 1.70 18.23 -2.05
C GLU A 95 1.55 17.77 -3.49
N ASP A 96 2.66 17.63 -4.21
CA ASP A 96 2.64 17.20 -5.61
C ASP A 96 2.45 15.71 -5.77
N ILE A 97 2.86 14.90 -4.80
CA ILE A 97 2.91 13.45 -4.93
C ILE A 97 1.99 12.69 -3.98
N VAL A 98 1.52 13.33 -2.91
CA VAL A 98 0.63 12.68 -1.93
C VAL A 98 -0.76 13.30 -2.02
N TRP A 99 -1.74 12.43 -2.28
CA TRP A 99 -3.15 12.81 -2.22
C TRP A 99 -3.58 12.98 -0.76
N THR A 100 -4.25 14.08 -0.46
CA THR A 100 -4.87 14.34 0.83
C THR A 100 -6.35 14.66 0.65
N PRO A 101 -7.22 14.21 1.56
CA PRO A 101 -8.64 14.50 1.48
C PRO A 101 -8.97 15.98 1.56
#